data_29c905895aaaadbf6128b6394be259ae
#
_entry.id   29c905895aaaadbf6128b6394be259ae
#
_cell.length_a   1.000
_cell.length_b   1.000
_cell.length_c   1.000
_cell.angle_alpha   90.00
_cell.angle_beta   90.00
_cell.angle_gamma   90.00
#
_symmetry.space_group_name_H-M   'P 1'
#
loop_
_entity.id
_entity.type
_entity.pdbx_description
1 polymer ?
#
loop_
_entity_poly.entity_id
_entity_poly.type
_entity_poly.pdbx_seq_one_letter_code
_entity_poly.pdbx_strand_id
1 'polypeptide(L)'
;MAYSYEQLEQWDKQYVWHPFTQMKQYAKERPLIIERGQGSYLYDVDGNRYLDGYASLWVNVHGHNDPELNAALREQLEKIAHSTLLGSANVPSILLAKRLLEYWPHMSKVFYSDTGAAAVEIALKIAYQYWKNIDPVQYAKKNKFVSLKEAYHGDTVGAVSVGGMETFHRIFAPLLFERIEVPSPYVYRMDEYGSEQEIVGYCLRELERVLEEQHDQIAAVVIEPLVQGAAGIIVHPRGFLKGVERLCRRYGVLFICDEVAVGFGRAGTMFACEQEEVKPDLVCLGKGITGGYLPLAATLVTEEIYAAFLGDVDEDKTFYHGHTYTGNQLTCSVALKNIELIEKRGLIDSVKRKARRLAEWLERLYEIPIVGDIRQKGLMCGIEIVKDRRTKEVFPRAAMVEHRIILEARRRGLVIRPLGPVLTFIPVLSMSEDEMAEAVRILFDSLACLYEQARAELL
;
A
#
# COMPACT_ATOMS: atom_id res chain seq x y z
N MET A 1 5.70 -2.63 34.15
CA MET A 1 5.30 -1.29 33.63
C MET A 1 5.11 -0.31 34.75
N ALA A 2 5.33 1.01 34.50
CA ALA A 2 5.09 2.06 35.50
C ALA A 2 3.61 2.44 35.63
N TYR A 3 2.75 2.05 34.67
CA TYR A 3 1.35 2.46 34.56
C TYR A 3 0.42 1.26 34.37
N SER A 4 -0.80 1.33 34.97
CA SER A 4 -1.81 0.29 34.80
C SER A 4 -2.51 0.41 33.43
N TYR A 5 -3.20 -0.67 32.98
CA TYR A 5 -4.01 -0.65 31.77
C TYR A 5 -5.04 0.50 31.82
N GLU A 6 -5.75 0.67 32.94
CA GLU A 6 -6.81 1.68 33.11
C GLU A 6 -6.25 3.10 32.98
N GLN A 7 -5.04 3.35 33.50
CA GLN A 7 -4.37 4.66 33.33
C GLN A 7 -4.02 4.92 31.86
N LEU A 8 -3.47 3.92 31.15
CA LEU A 8 -3.11 4.03 29.74
C LEU A 8 -4.36 4.18 28.87
N GLU A 9 -5.43 3.42 29.13
CA GLU A 9 -6.72 3.55 28.42
C GLU A 9 -7.32 4.93 28.60
N GLN A 10 -7.32 5.46 29.85
CA GLN A 10 -7.82 6.79 30.13
C GLN A 10 -7.07 7.85 29.33
N TRP A 11 -5.73 7.82 29.33
CA TRP A 11 -4.90 8.78 28.63
C TRP A 11 -5.00 8.65 27.10
N ASP A 12 -5.06 7.43 26.59
CA ASP A 12 -5.28 7.18 25.18
C ASP A 12 -6.59 7.83 24.69
N LYS A 13 -7.71 7.56 25.38
CA LYS A 13 -9.02 8.12 25.05
C LYS A 13 -9.09 9.64 25.23
N GLN A 14 -8.29 10.19 26.15
CA GLN A 14 -8.28 11.62 26.45
C GLN A 14 -7.39 12.44 25.52
N TYR A 15 -6.23 11.89 25.10
CA TYR A 15 -5.18 12.67 24.43
C TYR A 15 -4.85 12.24 23.01
N VAL A 16 -5.18 11.00 22.60
CA VAL A 16 -4.81 10.47 21.28
C VAL A 16 -5.99 10.48 20.31
N TRP A 17 -5.80 11.11 19.17
CA TRP A 17 -6.76 11.03 18.07
C TRP A 17 -6.30 9.96 17.06
N HIS A 18 -7.00 8.84 17.03
CA HIS A 18 -6.65 7.70 16.18
C HIS A 18 -7.00 7.93 14.70
N PRO A 19 -6.09 7.57 13.75
CA PRO A 19 -6.34 7.69 12.32
C PRO A 19 -7.48 6.76 11.88
N PHE A 20 -8.28 7.20 10.89
CA PHE A 20 -9.39 6.43 10.32
C PHE A 20 -10.38 5.84 11.35
N THR A 21 -10.54 6.49 12.48
CA THR A 21 -11.33 5.98 13.62
C THR A 21 -12.46 6.91 14.00
N GLN A 22 -13.69 6.35 14.12
CA GLN A 22 -14.80 7.09 14.72
C GLN A 22 -14.63 7.10 16.25
N MET A 23 -14.08 8.19 16.78
CA MET A 23 -13.67 8.29 18.18
C MET A 23 -14.82 8.13 19.19
N LYS A 24 -16.06 8.49 18.82
CA LYS A 24 -17.24 8.25 19.66
C LYS A 24 -17.52 6.76 19.88
N GLN A 25 -17.24 5.93 18.86
CA GLN A 25 -17.36 4.47 18.97
C GLN A 25 -16.16 3.89 19.72
N TYR A 26 -14.96 4.32 19.38
CA TYR A 26 -13.71 3.90 20.03
C TYR A 26 -13.74 4.12 21.55
N ALA A 27 -14.30 5.24 22.00
CA ALA A 27 -14.42 5.56 23.43
C ALA A 27 -15.24 4.54 24.23
N LYS A 28 -16.11 3.75 23.58
CA LYS A 28 -16.94 2.70 24.21
C LYS A 28 -16.23 1.34 24.28
N GLU A 29 -15.13 1.19 23.57
CA GLU A 29 -14.42 -0.08 23.44
C GLU A 29 -13.21 -0.12 24.37
N ARG A 30 -12.78 -1.35 24.67
CA ARG A 30 -11.49 -1.60 25.31
C ARG A 30 -10.40 -1.59 24.23
N PRO A 31 -9.50 -0.58 24.18
CA PRO A 31 -8.46 -0.51 23.17
C PRO A 31 -7.43 -1.63 23.33
N LEU A 32 -6.83 -2.05 22.22
CA LEU A 32 -5.68 -2.93 22.23
C LEU A 32 -4.42 -2.08 22.39
N ILE A 33 -3.84 -2.06 23.57
CA ILE A 33 -2.63 -1.29 23.90
C ILE A 33 -1.40 -2.20 23.77
N ILE A 34 -0.65 -2.02 22.68
CA ILE A 34 0.53 -2.84 22.38
C ILE A 34 1.74 -2.32 23.15
N GLU A 35 2.43 -3.22 23.84
CA GLU A 35 3.67 -2.94 24.57
C GLU A 35 4.92 -3.39 23.80
N ARG A 36 4.87 -4.57 23.18
CA ARG A 36 6.01 -5.18 22.51
C ARG A 36 5.60 -6.07 21.33
N GLY A 37 6.56 -6.40 20.49
CA GLY A 37 6.38 -7.36 19.40
C GLY A 37 7.57 -8.32 19.32
N GLN A 38 7.34 -9.55 18.83
CA GLN A 38 8.38 -10.53 18.57
C GLN A 38 7.95 -11.47 17.43
N GLY A 39 8.73 -11.54 16.36
CA GLY A 39 8.38 -12.34 15.19
C GLY A 39 7.02 -11.90 14.62
N SER A 40 6.11 -12.83 14.42
CA SER A 40 4.76 -12.58 13.91
C SER A 40 3.77 -12.08 14.97
N TYR A 41 4.20 -11.88 16.21
CA TYR A 41 3.32 -11.61 17.34
C TYR A 41 3.44 -10.21 17.90
N LEU A 42 2.30 -9.63 18.24
CA LEU A 42 2.13 -8.46 19.09
C LEU A 42 1.75 -8.91 20.51
N TYR A 43 2.14 -8.16 21.50
CA TYR A 43 1.80 -8.39 22.90
C TYR A 43 1.25 -7.09 23.49
N ASP A 44 0.08 -7.21 24.13
CA ASP A 44 -0.49 -6.09 24.85
C ASP A 44 0.12 -5.89 26.24
N VAL A 45 -0.31 -4.83 26.89
CA VAL A 45 0.17 -4.46 28.24
C VAL A 45 -0.23 -5.45 29.34
N ASP A 46 -1.23 -6.29 29.09
CA ASP A 46 -1.66 -7.37 29.99
C ASP A 46 -0.89 -8.69 29.71
N GLY A 47 -0.01 -8.70 28.69
CA GLY A 47 0.79 -9.85 28.29
C GLY A 47 0.08 -10.82 27.34
N ASN A 48 -1.12 -10.51 26.86
CA ASN A 48 -1.79 -11.33 25.88
C ASN A 48 -1.06 -11.25 24.52
N ARG A 49 -1.08 -12.36 23.80
CA ARG A 49 -0.38 -12.55 22.53
C ARG A 49 -1.35 -12.58 21.36
N TYR A 50 -1.01 -11.89 20.27
CA TYR A 50 -1.81 -11.79 19.06
C TYR A 50 -0.95 -11.98 17.82
N LEU A 51 -1.38 -12.81 16.86
CA LEU A 51 -0.80 -12.83 15.51
C LEU A 51 -1.09 -11.50 14.81
N ASP A 52 -0.06 -10.88 14.21
CA ASP A 52 -0.19 -9.66 13.42
C ASP A 52 -0.63 -10.00 11.98
N GLY A 53 -1.94 -10.17 11.82
CA GLY A 53 -2.56 -10.58 10.55
C GLY A 53 -2.67 -9.47 9.52
N TYR A 54 -2.16 -8.26 9.80
CA TYR A 54 -2.10 -7.16 8.83
C TYR A 54 -0.75 -6.44 8.78
N ALA A 55 0.30 -7.10 9.32
CA ALA A 55 1.69 -6.65 9.30
C ALA A 55 1.85 -5.19 9.72
N SER A 56 1.16 -4.78 10.81
CA SER A 56 1.16 -3.41 11.34
C SER A 56 0.92 -2.33 10.27
N LEU A 57 -0.10 -2.54 9.45
CA LEU A 57 -0.50 -1.77 8.27
C LEU A 57 0.45 -1.99 7.07
N TRP A 58 0.69 -3.26 6.73
CA TRP A 58 1.35 -3.74 5.50
C TRP A 58 2.84 -3.43 5.41
N VAL A 59 3.47 -3.03 6.52
CA VAL A 59 4.87 -2.57 6.54
C VAL A 59 5.85 -3.64 6.99
N ASN A 60 5.43 -4.58 7.87
CA ASN A 60 6.34 -5.54 8.48
C ASN A 60 6.73 -6.67 7.51
N VAL A 61 8.03 -6.86 7.33
CA VAL A 61 8.63 -7.84 6.42
C VAL A 61 9.22 -9.02 7.17
N HIS A 62 10.11 -8.76 8.14
CA HIS A 62 10.91 -9.79 8.83
C HIS A 62 10.37 -10.19 10.20
N GLY A 63 9.24 -9.63 10.62
CA GLY A 63 8.73 -9.77 11.97
C GLY A 63 9.15 -8.63 12.89
N HIS A 64 8.50 -8.59 14.04
CA HIS A 64 8.79 -7.60 15.06
C HIS A 64 10.10 -7.93 15.76
N ASN A 65 10.87 -6.89 16.10
CA ASN A 65 12.09 -6.99 16.92
C ASN A 65 13.15 -7.93 16.31
N ASP A 66 13.36 -7.83 14.97
CA ASP A 66 14.40 -8.60 14.28
C ASP A 66 15.80 -8.16 14.73
N PRO A 67 16.67 -9.08 15.20
CA PRO A 67 17.95 -8.72 15.78
C PRO A 67 18.93 -8.10 14.79
N GLU A 68 18.90 -8.49 13.51
CA GLU A 68 19.80 -7.95 12.48
C GLU A 68 19.39 -6.52 12.07
N LEU A 69 18.09 -6.24 11.99
CA LEU A 69 17.59 -4.87 11.77
C LEU A 69 17.85 -3.96 12.97
N ASN A 70 17.67 -4.48 14.20
CA ASN A 70 18.02 -3.76 15.43
C ASN A 70 19.51 -3.42 15.48
N ALA A 71 20.39 -4.35 15.08
CA ALA A 71 21.83 -4.13 15.05
C ALA A 71 22.19 -3.02 14.06
N ALA A 72 21.65 -3.04 12.84
CA ALA A 72 21.90 -2.00 11.84
C ALA A 72 21.54 -0.60 12.33
N LEU A 73 20.43 -0.46 13.06
CA LEU A 73 20.04 0.82 13.66
C LEU A 73 21.00 1.27 14.75
N ARG A 74 21.41 0.36 15.66
CA ARG A 74 22.36 0.68 16.74
C ARG A 74 23.71 1.14 16.18
N GLU A 75 24.26 0.38 15.23
CA GLU A 75 25.53 0.70 14.58
C GLU A 75 25.48 2.07 13.85
N GLN A 76 24.38 2.41 13.22
CA GLN A 76 24.24 3.70 12.57
C GLN A 76 24.03 4.83 13.58
N LEU A 77 23.29 4.58 14.67
CA LEU A 77 23.06 5.57 15.74
C LEU A 77 24.36 5.98 16.43
N GLU A 78 25.32 5.05 16.60
CA GLU A 78 26.65 5.32 17.15
C GLU A 78 27.49 6.23 16.25
N LYS A 79 27.19 6.29 14.93
CA LYS A 79 27.88 7.18 13.97
C LYS A 79 27.22 8.53 13.91
N ILE A 80 25.97 8.59 13.53
CA ILE A 80 25.15 9.79 13.42
C ILE A 80 23.68 9.43 13.19
N ALA A 81 22.78 10.10 13.87
CA ALA A 81 21.34 9.93 13.70
C ALA A 81 20.83 10.58 12.43
N HIS A 82 21.26 11.82 12.13
CA HIS A 82 20.80 12.61 10.98
C HIS A 82 21.80 13.66 10.53
N SER A 83 21.93 13.81 9.21
CA SER A 83 22.38 15.02 8.51
C SER A 83 21.57 15.20 7.23
N THR A 84 21.39 16.44 6.83
CA THR A 84 20.56 16.76 5.66
C THR A 84 21.23 16.36 4.33
N LEU A 85 20.41 16.04 3.30
CA LEU A 85 20.87 15.97 1.90
C LEU A 85 20.84 17.34 1.19
N LEU A 86 20.36 18.38 1.84
CA LEU A 86 20.36 19.74 1.27
C LEU A 86 21.79 20.29 1.25
N GLY A 87 22.44 20.18 0.10
CA GLY A 87 23.83 20.62 -0.13
C GLY A 87 24.91 19.69 0.44
N SER A 88 24.53 18.52 0.98
CA SER A 88 25.47 17.49 1.45
C SER A 88 25.00 16.10 1.04
N ALA A 89 25.82 15.08 1.27
CA ALA A 89 25.50 13.68 1.01
C ALA A 89 25.85 12.82 2.22
N ASN A 90 25.27 11.60 2.30
CA ASN A 90 25.63 10.65 3.35
C ASN A 90 25.75 9.21 2.78
N VAL A 91 26.56 8.40 3.44
CA VAL A 91 26.91 7.05 2.96
C VAL A 91 25.67 6.15 2.85
N PRO A 92 24.79 6.01 3.86
CA PRO A 92 23.63 5.12 3.75
C PRO A 92 22.68 5.48 2.60
N SER A 93 22.41 6.76 2.36
CA SER A 93 21.51 7.18 1.28
C SER A 93 22.10 6.89 -0.11
N ILE A 94 23.42 7.09 -0.30
CA ILE A 94 24.11 6.76 -1.55
C ILE A 94 24.03 5.26 -1.83
N LEU A 95 24.35 4.43 -0.83
CA LEU A 95 24.32 2.98 -0.95
C LEU A 95 22.92 2.45 -1.21
N LEU A 96 21.91 3.01 -0.53
CA LEU A 96 20.52 2.62 -0.74
C LEU A 96 20.03 3.00 -2.15
N ALA A 97 20.36 4.21 -2.64
CA ALA A 97 20.03 4.61 -4.00
C ALA A 97 20.61 3.63 -5.03
N LYS A 98 21.92 3.35 -4.90
CA LYS A 98 22.58 2.33 -5.75
C LYS A 98 21.85 0.99 -5.68
N ARG A 99 21.52 0.52 -4.48
CA ARG A 99 20.87 -0.76 -4.27
C ARG A 99 19.46 -0.83 -4.86
N LEU A 100 18.65 0.20 -4.73
CA LEU A 100 17.32 0.28 -5.33
C LEU A 100 17.40 0.26 -6.86
N LEU A 101 18.35 0.98 -7.45
CA LEU A 101 18.53 1.04 -8.91
C LEU A 101 19.01 -0.28 -9.52
N GLU A 102 19.63 -1.17 -8.76
CA GLU A 102 19.96 -2.55 -9.22
C GLU A 102 18.71 -3.37 -9.56
N TYR A 103 17.56 -3.12 -8.88
CA TYR A 103 16.27 -3.73 -9.23
C TYR A 103 15.54 -3.00 -10.36
N TRP A 104 15.90 -1.75 -10.61
CA TRP A 104 15.24 -0.90 -11.58
C TRP A 104 16.24 -0.36 -12.60
N PRO A 105 16.83 -1.22 -13.46
CA PRO A 105 17.99 -0.84 -14.32
C PRO A 105 17.65 0.22 -15.38
N HIS A 106 16.38 0.54 -15.63
CA HIS A 106 15.94 1.63 -16.50
C HIS A 106 15.72 2.95 -15.73
N MET A 107 15.80 2.93 -14.40
CA MET A 107 15.76 4.13 -13.55
C MET A 107 17.17 4.69 -13.34
N SER A 108 17.27 5.98 -13.08
CA SER A 108 18.55 6.70 -12.97
C SER A 108 18.77 7.36 -11.62
N LYS A 109 17.73 7.91 -11.01
CA LYS A 109 17.83 8.67 -9.75
C LYS A 109 16.78 8.26 -8.75
N VAL A 110 17.11 8.47 -7.48
CA VAL A 110 16.25 8.24 -6.32
C VAL A 110 16.08 9.55 -5.57
N PHE A 111 14.84 9.97 -5.39
CA PHE A 111 14.47 11.10 -4.54
C PHE A 111 13.82 10.54 -3.27
N TYR A 112 14.41 10.83 -2.09
CA TYR A 112 13.91 10.30 -0.81
C TYR A 112 12.85 11.20 -0.18
N SER A 113 11.91 10.57 0.52
CA SER A 113 10.88 11.20 1.35
C SER A 113 10.55 10.33 2.57
N ASP A 114 9.59 10.76 3.38
CA ASP A 114 9.31 10.12 4.68
C ASP A 114 8.10 9.17 4.65
N THR A 115 7.17 9.38 3.71
CA THR A 115 5.92 8.61 3.60
C THR A 115 5.59 8.27 2.15
N GLY A 116 4.81 7.19 1.93
CA GLY A 116 4.32 6.84 0.58
C GLY A 116 3.52 7.96 -0.08
N ALA A 117 2.67 8.67 0.68
CA ALA A 117 1.94 9.82 0.16
C ALA A 117 2.89 10.92 -0.35
N ALA A 118 3.98 11.20 0.40
CA ALA A 118 4.99 12.17 -0.04
C ALA A 118 5.74 11.70 -1.31
N ALA A 119 6.01 10.39 -1.44
CA ALA A 119 6.61 9.86 -2.68
C ALA A 119 5.69 10.05 -3.89
N VAL A 120 4.38 9.86 -3.73
CA VAL A 120 3.40 10.13 -4.79
C VAL A 120 3.31 11.63 -5.09
N GLU A 121 3.25 12.51 -4.08
CA GLU A 121 3.28 13.97 -4.27
C GLU A 121 4.50 14.41 -5.10
N ILE A 122 5.66 13.85 -4.78
CA ILE A 122 6.91 14.10 -5.49
C ILE A 122 6.81 13.63 -6.94
N ALA A 123 6.28 12.41 -7.18
CA ALA A 123 6.10 11.88 -8.52
C ALA A 123 5.15 12.74 -9.37
N LEU A 124 4.04 13.20 -8.79
CA LEU A 124 3.09 14.10 -9.48
C LEU A 124 3.75 15.44 -9.84
N LYS A 125 4.48 16.05 -8.89
CA LYS A 125 5.19 17.33 -9.12
C LYS A 125 6.29 17.16 -10.17
N ILE A 126 7.07 16.08 -10.12
CA ILE A 126 8.11 15.79 -11.11
C ILE A 126 7.46 15.60 -12.49
N ALA A 127 6.39 14.80 -12.60
CA ALA A 127 5.71 14.58 -13.87
C ALA A 127 5.14 15.89 -14.45
N TYR A 128 4.55 16.74 -13.63
CA TYR A 128 4.06 18.05 -14.06
C TYR A 128 5.19 18.95 -14.53
N GLN A 129 6.25 19.12 -13.72
CA GLN A 129 7.38 20.03 -14.03
C GLN A 129 8.21 19.53 -15.21
N TYR A 130 8.35 18.20 -15.40
CA TYR A 130 9.02 17.58 -16.54
C TYR A 130 8.53 18.17 -17.86
N TRP A 131 7.20 18.18 -18.08
CA TRP A 131 6.61 18.71 -19.30
C TRP A 131 6.91 20.21 -19.49
N LYS A 132 6.92 20.98 -18.40
CA LYS A 132 7.24 22.42 -18.45
C LYS A 132 8.73 22.67 -18.73
N ASN A 133 9.60 21.81 -18.22
CA ASN A 133 11.04 21.92 -18.44
C ASN A 133 11.46 21.53 -19.86
N ILE A 134 10.71 20.63 -20.53
CA ILE A 134 10.98 20.29 -21.94
C ILE A 134 10.57 21.43 -22.86
N ASP A 135 9.32 21.84 -22.83
CA ASP A 135 8.78 22.94 -23.62
C ASP A 135 7.52 23.50 -22.94
N PRO A 136 7.63 24.67 -22.25
CA PRO A 136 6.51 25.26 -21.53
C PRO A 136 5.39 25.78 -22.43
N VAL A 137 5.62 25.98 -23.72
CA VAL A 137 4.62 26.42 -24.67
C VAL A 137 3.89 25.22 -25.27
N GLN A 138 4.64 24.26 -25.81
CA GLN A 138 4.08 23.05 -26.41
C GLN A 138 3.26 22.24 -25.40
N TYR A 139 3.78 22.06 -24.17
CA TYR A 139 3.15 21.26 -23.12
C TYR A 139 2.42 22.09 -22.05
N ALA A 140 2.02 23.33 -22.39
CA ALA A 140 1.30 24.22 -21.48
C ALA A 140 0.06 23.58 -20.85
N LYS A 141 -0.64 22.73 -21.59
CA LYS A 141 -1.89 22.08 -21.16
C LYS A 141 -1.68 20.80 -20.36
N LYS A 142 -0.50 20.16 -20.35
CA LYS A 142 -0.25 18.90 -19.61
C LYS A 142 -0.24 19.14 -18.10
N ASN A 143 -1.42 19.13 -17.49
CA ASN A 143 -1.63 19.41 -16.06
C ASN A 143 -2.68 18.49 -15.41
N LYS A 144 -3.28 17.54 -16.16
CA LYS A 144 -4.21 16.55 -15.63
C LYS A 144 -3.51 15.23 -15.35
N PHE A 145 -4.09 14.47 -14.44
CA PHE A 145 -3.66 13.12 -14.10
C PHE A 145 -4.82 12.16 -14.31
N VAL A 146 -4.51 10.94 -14.76
CA VAL A 146 -5.46 9.83 -14.85
C VAL A 146 -5.17 8.86 -13.72
N SER A 147 -6.21 8.40 -13.04
CA SER A 147 -6.12 7.32 -12.05
C SER A 147 -7.33 6.40 -12.12
N LEU A 148 -7.21 5.21 -11.52
CA LEU A 148 -8.31 4.25 -11.47
C LEU A 148 -9.39 4.68 -10.47
N LYS A 149 -10.62 4.28 -10.74
CA LYS A 149 -11.67 4.25 -9.73
C LYS A 149 -11.19 3.43 -8.53
N GLU A 150 -11.56 3.84 -7.31
CA GLU A 150 -11.13 3.20 -6.06
C GLU A 150 -9.60 3.25 -5.81
N ALA A 151 -8.82 4.08 -6.50
CA ALA A 151 -7.40 4.23 -6.24
C ALA A 151 -7.13 4.89 -4.89
N TYR A 152 -6.03 4.48 -4.23
CA TYR A 152 -5.55 5.11 -3.01
C TYR A 152 -4.03 5.31 -3.06
N HIS A 153 -3.60 6.56 -3.00
CA HIS A 153 -2.19 6.92 -3.11
C HIS A 153 -1.65 7.68 -1.87
N GLY A 154 -2.46 7.78 -0.82
CA GLY A 154 -2.12 8.47 0.42
C GLY A 154 -3.11 9.57 0.78
N ASP A 155 -2.87 10.25 1.91
CA ASP A 155 -3.82 11.20 2.52
C ASP A 155 -3.36 12.67 2.45
N THR A 156 -2.26 12.98 1.78
CA THR A 156 -1.91 14.38 1.44
C THR A 156 -2.80 14.90 0.32
N VAL A 157 -3.02 16.20 0.23
CA VAL A 157 -3.96 16.80 -0.73
C VAL A 157 -3.70 16.36 -2.17
N GLY A 158 -2.44 16.32 -2.62
CA GLY A 158 -2.12 15.87 -3.98
C GLY A 158 -2.32 14.38 -4.17
N ALA A 159 -1.94 13.54 -3.19
CA ALA A 159 -2.19 12.10 -3.24
C ALA A 159 -3.69 11.78 -3.25
N VAL A 160 -4.49 12.48 -2.42
CA VAL A 160 -5.96 12.39 -2.43
C VAL A 160 -6.54 12.85 -3.77
N SER A 161 -5.96 13.88 -4.40
CA SER A 161 -6.44 14.38 -5.71
C SER A 161 -6.37 13.34 -6.82
N VAL A 162 -5.44 12.39 -6.76
CA VAL A 162 -5.37 11.24 -7.68
C VAL A 162 -5.99 9.97 -7.08
N GLY A 163 -6.53 10.05 -5.87
CA GLY A 163 -7.27 8.95 -5.22
C GLY A 163 -8.71 8.86 -5.69
N GLY A 164 -9.29 7.65 -5.76
CA GLY A 164 -10.64 7.36 -6.20
C GLY A 164 -11.61 6.89 -5.12
N MET A 165 -11.19 6.85 -3.86
CA MET A 165 -12.02 6.34 -2.75
C MET A 165 -13.00 7.39 -2.23
N GLU A 166 -14.22 7.39 -2.75
CA GLU A 166 -15.25 8.36 -2.41
C GLU A 166 -15.51 8.46 -0.89
N THR A 167 -15.54 7.32 -0.20
CA THR A 167 -15.78 7.27 1.25
C THR A 167 -14.74 8.06 2.07
N PHE A 168 -13.49 8.11 1.63
CA PHE A 168 -12.42 8.82 2.34
C PHE A 168 -12.24 10.26 1.86
N HIS A 169 -12.49 10.51 0.58
CA HIS A 169 -12.02 11.71 -0.11
C HIS A 169 -13.11 12.75 -0.38
N ARG A 170 -14.40 12.36 -0.45
CA ARG A 170 -15.51 13.25 -0.83
C ARG A 170 -15.57 14.57 -0.06
N ILE A 171 -15.31 14.53 1.25
CA ILE A 171 -15.36 15.74 2.08
C ILE A 171 -14.28 16.77 1.73
N PHE A 172 -13.16 16.30 1.14
CA PHE A 172 -12.02 17.12 0.77
C PHE A 172 -12.09 17.62 -0.69
N ALA A 173 -13.15 17.28 -1.44
CA ALA A 173 -13.29 17.65 -2.86
C ALA A 173 -12.98 19.13 -3.16
N PRO A 174 -13.35 20.12 -2.32
CA PRO A 174 -13.01 21.52 -2.57
C PRO A 174 -11.51 21.87 -2.50
N LEU A 175 -10.68 20.98 -1.95
CA LEU A 175 -9.22 21.17 -1.81
C LEU A 175 -8.44 20.47 -2.91
N LEU A 176 -9.09 19.64 -3.74
CA LEU A 176 -8.43 18.75 -4.68
C LEU A 176 -8.32 19.37 -6.07
N PHE A 177 -7.24 19.07 -6.79
CA PHE A 177 -7.17 19.36 -8.21
C PHE A 177 -7.92 18.31 -9.03
N GLU A 178 -8.29 18.70 -10.27
CA GLU A 178 -9.03 17.84 -11.18
C GLU A 178 -8.20 16.63 -11.63
N ARG A 179 -8.80 15.43 -11.56
CA ARG A 179 -8.28 14.20 -12.13
C ARG A 179 -9.28 13.61 -13.12
N ILE A 180 -8.81 12.75 -14.00
CA ILE A 180 -9.63 11.94 -14.87
C ILE A 180 -9.68 10.53 -14.30
N GLU A 181 -10.89 10.08 -13.95
CA GLU A 181 -11.10 8.72 -13.44
C GLU A 181 -11.40 7.76 -14.59
N VAL A 182 -10.76 6.59 -14.56
CA VAL A 182 -11.06 5.47 -15.45
C VAL A 182 -11.42 4.22 -14.66
N PRO A 183 -12.19 3.26 -15.24
CA PRO A 183 -12.59 2.06 -14.54
C PRO A 183 -11.40 1.23 -14.03
N SER A 184 -11.55 0.66 -12.84
CA SER A 184 -10.65 -0.37 -12.29
C SER A 184 -11.20 -1.76 -12.65
N PRO A 185 -10.35 -2.75 -13.01
CA PRO A 185 -10.80 -4.09 -13.35
C PRO A 185 -11.17 -4.93 -12.12
N TYR A 186 -12.21 -4.52 -11.40
CA TYR A 186 -12.72 -5.20 -10.21
C TYR A 186 -13.61 -6.38 -10.61
N VAL A 187 -13.01 -7.52 -10.91
CA VAL A 187 -13.69 -8.70 -11.48
C VAL A 187 -14.95 -9.08 -10.71
N TYR A 188 -14.88 -9.19 -9.39
CA TYR A 188 -16.02 -9.58 -8.56
C TYR A 188 -17.24 -8.64 -8.69
N ARG A 189 -17.02 -7.34 -8.95
CA ARG A 189 -18.07 -6.32 -9.04
C ARG A 189 -18.41 -5.92 -10.47
N MET A 190 -17.75 -6.53 -11.47
CA MET A 190 -17.91 -6.21 -12.89
C MET A 190 -18.31 -7.44 -13.73
N ASP A 191 -18.92 -8.44 -13.12
CA ASP A 191 -19.32 -9.69 -13.80
C ASP A 191 -20.34 -9.47 -14.93
N GLU A 192 -21.07 -8.36 -14.91
CA GLU A 192 -21.94 -7.97 -16.03
C GLU A 192 -21.17 -7.67 -17.33
N TYR A 193 -19.88 -7.39 -17.25
CA TYR A 193 -19.02 -7.17 -18.42
C TYR A 193 -18.41 -8.47 -18.98
N GLY A 194 -18.68 -9.63 -18.37
CA GLY A 194 -18.28 -10.95 -18.84
C GLY A 194 -17.04 -11.53 -18.15
N SER A 195 -16.16 -12.17 -18.90
CA SER A 195 -14.93 -12.79 -18.41
C SER A 195 -13.88 -11.76 -17.95
N GLU A 196 -12.86 -12.21 -17.19
CA GLU A 196 -11.75 -11.35 -16.79
C GLU A 196 -11.09 -10.62 -17.98
N GLN A 197 -10.93 -11.30 -19.12
CA GLN A 197 -10.35 -10.70 -20.32
C GLN A 197 -11.25 -9.62 -20.94
N GLU A 198 -12.56 -9.81 -20.91
CA GLU A 198 -13.53 -8.82 -21.38
C GLU A 198 -13.55 -7.60 -20.47
N ILE A 199 -13.46 -7.79 -19.14
CA ILE A 199 -13.33 -6.71 -18.15
C ILE A 199 -12.04 -5.92 -18.38
N VAL A 200 -10.90 -6.61 -18.53
CA VAL A 200 -9.61 -5.97 -18.89
C VAL A 200 -9.75 -5.18 -20.18
N GLY A 201 -10.33 -5.79 -21.21
CA GLY A 201 -10.57 -5.14 -22.51
C GLY A 201 -11.44 -3.90 -22.39
N TYR A 202 -12.48 -3.94 -21.55
CA TYR A 202 -13.34 -2.78 -21.28
C TYR A 202 -12.55 -1.66 -20.59
N CYS A 203 -11.85 -1.95 -19.50
CA CYS A 203 -11.08 -0.95 -18.76
C CYS A 203 -9.98 -0.30 -19.62
N LEU A 204 -9.29 -1.09 -20.45
CA LEU A 204 -8.27 -0.57 -21.35
C LEU A 204 -8.87 0.30 -22.48
N ARG A 205 -10.03 -0.06 -23.03
CA ARG A 205 -10.72 0.79 -24.01
C ARG A 205 -11.16 2.13 -23.43
N GLU A 206 -11.67 2.14 -22.20
CA GLU A 206 -12.02 3.40 -21.53
C GLU A 206 -10.79 4.29 -21.27
N LEU A 207 -9.66 3.70 -20.83
CA LEU A 207 -8.41 4.43 -20.73
C LEU A 207 -7.95 4.94 -22.10
N GLU A 208 -7.98 4.10 -23.12
CA GLU A 208 -7.56 4.49 -24.48
C GLU A 208 -8.41 5.64 -25.02
N ARG A 209 -9.74 5.60 -24.85
CA ARG A 209 -10.64 6.69 -25.22
C ARG A 209 -10.24 8.02 -24.54
N VAL A 210 -9.97 7.99 -23.25
CA VAL A 210 -9.51 9.19 -22.49
C VAL A 210 -8.19 9.71 -23.03
N LEU A 211 -7.23 8.82 -23.31
CA LEU A 211 -5.92 9.21 -23.85
C LEU A 211 -6.03 9.74 -25.27
N GLU A 212 -6.87 9.12 -26.12
CA GLU A 212 -7.12 9.59 -27.49
C GLU A 212 -7.70 11.01 -27.52
N GLU A 213 -8.65 11.31 -26.63
CA GLU A 213 -9.32 12.60 -26.54
C GLU A 213 -8.46 13.70 -25.88
N GLN A 214 -7.60 13.35 -24.89
CA GLN A 214 -7.02 14.34 -23.99
C GLN A 214 -5.52 14.15 -23.68
N HIS A 215 -4.77 13.30 -24.39
CA HIS A 215 -3.34 13.07 -24.09
C HIS A 215 -2.50 14.35 -24.06
N ASP A 216 -2.89 15.38 -24.83
CA ASP A 216 -2.23 16.69 -24.82
C ASP A 216 -2.40 17.47 -23.50
N GLN A 217 -3.37 17.08 -22.67
CA GLN A 217 -3.65 17.66 -21.35
C GLN A 217 -3.19 16.76 -20.19
N ILE A 218 -2.90 15.48 -20.45
CA ILE A 218 -2.56 14.50 -19.42
C ILE A 218 -1.04 14.45 -19.20
N ALA A 219 -0.61 14.77 -17.99
CA ALA A 219 0.78 14.70 -17.58
C ALA A 219 1.22 13.25 -17.30
N ALA A 220 0.40 12.49 -16.58
CA ALA A 220 0.69 11.11 -16.23
C ALA A 220 -0.56 10.29 -15.93
N VAL A 221 -0.42 8.96 -16.09
CA VAL A 221 -1.31 7.94 -15.52
C VAL A 221 -0.67 7.39 -14.25
N VAL A 222 -1.43 7.30 -13.16
CA VAL A 222 -0.96 6.82 -11.83
C VAL A 222 -1.71 5.55 -11.46
N ILE A 223 -1.01 4.47 -11.12
CA ILE A 223 -1.62 3.18 -10.80
C ILE A 223 -0.88 2.49 -9.63
N GLU A 224 -1.65 1.83 -8.75
CA GLU A 224 -1.15 0.77 -7.87
C GLU A 224 -0.96 -0.50 -8.73
N PRO A 225 0.26 -1.01 -8.97
CA PRO A 225 0.45 -2.14 -9.88
C PRO A 225 -0.09 -3.45 -9.27
N LEU A 226 -0.86 -4.20 -10.04
CA LEU A 226 -1.48 -5.50 -9.75
C LEU A 226 -2.52 -5.52 -8.64
N VAL A 227 -2.49 -4.63 -7.66
CA VAL A 227 -3.43 -4.64 -6.52
C VAL A 227 -3.71 -3.23 -6.04
N GLN A 228 -4.98 -2.83 -6.08
CA GLN A 228 -5.44 -1.67 -5.33
C GLN A 228 -5.70 -2.11 -3.88
N GLY A 229 -4.79 -1.68 -3.00
CA GLY A 229 -4.77 -2.19 -1.63
C GLY A 229 -5.93 -1.70 -0.79
N ALA A 230 -6.05 -0.38 -0.60
CA ALA A 230 -6.99 0.24 0.32
C ALA A 230 -8.47 0.08 -0.09
N ALA A 231 -8.73 -0.18 -1.37
CA ALA A 231 -10.07 -0.47 -1.89
C ALA A 231 -10.60 -1.88 -1.54
N GLY A 232 -9.86 -2.63 -0.71
CA GLY A 232 -10.25 -4.00 -0.32
C GLY A 232 -9.54 -5.08 -1.14
N ILE A 233 -8.28 -4.86 -1.47
CA ILE A 233 -7.42 -5.82 -2.20
C ILE A 233 -8.02 -6.18 -3.56
N ILE A 234 -8.30 -5.18 -4.39
CA ILE A 234 -8.73 -5.41 -5.77
C ILE A 234 -7.53 -5.91 -6.56
N VAL A 235 -7.55 -7.19 -6.93
CA VAL A 235 -6.50 -7.81 -7.74
C VAL A 235 -6.80 -7.59 -9.22
N HIS A 236 -5.86 -6.98 -9.93
CA HIS A 236 -5.98 -6.76 -11.37
C HIS A 236 -5.70 -8.06 -12.14
N PRO A 237 -6.53 -8.44 -13.12
CA PRO A 237 -6.26 -9.57 -13.97
C PRO A 237 -4.98 -9.35 -14.81
N ARG A 238 -4.34 -10.46 -15.15
CA ARG A 238 -3.11 -10.45 -15.94
C ARG A 238 -3.27 -9.72 -17.27
N GLY A 239 -2.28 -8.90 -17.62
CA GLY A 239 -2.23 -8.14 -18.86
C GLY A 239 -2.84 -6.74 -18.76
N PHE A 240 -3.57 -6.42 -17.69
CA PHE A 240 -4.10 -5.07 -17.50
C PHE A 240 -2.97 -4.04 -17.31
N LEU A 241 -2.05 -4.29 -16.38
CA LEU A 241 -0.94 -3.36 -16.09
C LEU A 241 -0.07 -3.14 -17.34
N LYS A 242 0.25 -4.22 -18.08
CA LYS A 242 1.01 -4.14 -19.32
C LYS A 242 0.23 -3.41 -20.42
N GLY A 243 -1.09 -3.56 -20.44
CA GLY A 243 -1.98 -2.82 -21.34
C GLY A 243 -1.91 -1.31 -21.09
N VAL A 244 -1.94 -0.88 -19.82
CA VAL A 244 -1.80 0.52 -19.44
C VAL A 244 -0.46 1.10 -19.88
N GLU A 245 0.65 0.40 -19.60
CA GLU A 245 1.99 0.84 -20.06
C GLU A 245 2.00 1.07 -21.58
N ARG A 246 1.48 0.13 -22.37
CA ARG A 246 1.42 0.26 -23.85
C ARG A 246 0.64 1.49 -24.28
N LEU A 247 -0.48 1.77 -23.64
CA LEU A 247 -1.28 2.96 -23.93
C LEU A 247 -0.54 4.24 -23.58
N CYS A 248 0.08 4.31 -22.40
CA CYS A 248 0.90 5.46 -22.01
C CYS A 248 2.02 5.75 -23.02
N ARG A 249 2.75 4.71 -23.45
CA ARG A 249 3.80 4.84 -24.49
C ARG A 249 3.24 5.31 -25.83
N ARG A 250 2.12 4.75 -26.27
CA ARG A 250 1.47 5.10 -27.55
C ARG A 250 1.05 6.57 -27.61
N TYR A 251 0.53 7.11 -26.51
CA TYR A 251 0.01 8.48 -26.46
C TYR A 251 0.98 9.50 -25.86
N GLY A 252 2.21 9.12 -25.56
CA GLY A 252 3.23 10.02 -25.01
C GLY A 252 2.80 10.65 -23.67
N VAL A 253 2.32 9.83 -22.75
CA VAL A 253 1.92 10.20 -21.39
C VAL A 253 2.81 9.46 -20.40
N LEU A 254 3.28 10.14 -19.35
CA LEU A 254 4.10 9.49 -18.33
C LEU A 254 3.32 8.44 -17.56
N PHE A 255 4.02 7.40 -17.14
CA PHE A 255 3.45 6.31 -16.37
C PHE A 255 4.09 6.23 -14.98
N ILE A 256 3.29 6.40 -13.93
CA ILE A 256 3.69 6.33 -12.51
C ILE A 256 3.12 5.05 -11.91
N CYS A 257 4.00 4.19 -11.36
CA CYS A 257 3.60 3.02 -10.59
C CYS A 257 3.82 3.27 -9.09
N ASP A 258 2.75 3.13 -8.32
CA ASP A 258 2.76 3.21 -6.87
C ASP A 258 2.96 1.82 -6.25
N GLU A 259 4.23 1.45 -6.02
CA GLU A 259 4.66 0.19 -5.38
C GLU A 259 4.64 0.26 -3.84
N VAL A 260 4.14 1.34 -3.25
CA VAL A 260 4.19 1.57 -1.79
C VAL A 260 3.58 0.42 -1.00
N ALA A 261 2.45 -0.15 -1.46
CA ALA A 261 1.78 -1.25 -0.76
C ALA A 261 2.22 -2.64 -1.24
N VAL A 262 2.61 -2.80 -2.49
CA VAL A 262 2.81 -4.09 -3.16
C VAL A 262 4.27 -4.51 -3.29
N GLY A 263 5.22 -3.57 -3.12
CA GLY A 263 6.65 -3.81 -3.20
C GLY A 263 7.23 -4.62 -2.04
N PHE A 264 8.53 -4.87 -2.12
CA PHE A 264 9.36 -5.56 -1.12
C PHE A 264 8.84 -6.96 -0.77
N GLY A 265 8.39 -7.72 -1.78
CA GLY A 265 7.97 -9.12 -1.64
C GLY A 265 6.48 -9.32 -1.39
N ARG A 266 5.72 -8.29 -1.06
CA ARG A 266 4.32 -8.40 -0.65
C ARG A 266 3.44 -9.10 -1.68
N ALA A 267 3.58 -8.74 -2.96
CA ALA A 267 2.84 -9.33 -4.08
C ALA A 267 3.44 -10.64 -4.65
N GLY A 268 4.55 -11.14 -4.09
CA GLY A 268 5.19 -12.40 -4.51
C GLY A 268 6.44 -12.23 -5.39
N THR A 269 6.80 -11.01 -5.76
CA THR A 269 8.06 -10.61 -6.39
C THR A 269 8.66 -9.47 -5.60
N MET A 270 9.92 -9.09 -5.82
CA MET A 270 10.50 -7.93 -5.12
C MET A 270 9.67 -6.68 -5.37
N PHE A 271 9.27 -6.46 -6.63
CA PHE A 271 8.32 -5.42 -7.03
C PHE A 271 7.20 -6.01 -7.91
N ALA A 272 6.00 -5.45 -7.81
CA ALA A 272 4.83 -5.96 -8.52
C ALA A 272 4.97 -5.81 -10.05
N CYS A 273 5.58 -4.73 -10.52
CA CYS A 273 5.83 -4.47 -11.95
C CYS A 273 6.61 -5.59 -12.65
N GLU A 274 7.46 -6.35 -11.92
CA GLU A 274 8.23 -7.47 -12.47
C GLU A 274 7.32 -8.56 -13.07
N GLN A 275 6.12 -8.76 -12.50
CA GLN A 275 5.23 -9.88 -12.92
C GLN A 275 4.65 -9.71 -14.32
N GLU A 276 4.60 -8.50 -14.83
CA GLU A 276 4.17 -8.19 -16.19
C GLU A 276 5.26 -7.46 -17.01
N GLU A 277 6.50 -7.47 -16.52
CA GLU A 277 7.66 -6.84 -17.19
C GLU A 277 7.39 -5.38 -17.58
N VAL A 278 6.75 -4.64 -16.66
CA VAL A 278 6.37 -3.25 -16.85
C VAL A 278 7.51 -2.32 -16.44
N LYS A 279 7.76 -1.30 -17.25
CA LYS A 279 8.80 -0.28 -17.04
C LYS A 279 8.18 1.11 -16.94
N PRO A 280 7.72 1.54 -15.76
CA PRO A 280 7.17 2.88 -15.58
C PRO A 280 8.23 3.97 -15.73
N ASP A 281 7.80 5.22 -15.88
CA ASP A 281 8.70 6.39 -15.93
C ASP A 281 9.06 6.85 -14.52
N LEU A 282 8.14 6.69 -13.57
CA LEU A 282 8.35 6.97 -12.15
C LEU A 282 7.82 5.81 -11.30
N VAL A 283 8.50 5.53 -10.19
CA VAL A 283 8.10 4.51 -9.20
C VAL A 283 8.09 5.13 -7.81
N CYS A 284 6.99 4.92 -7.08
CA CYS A 284 6.88 5.31 -5.68
C CYS A 284 7.08 4.09 -4.78
N LEU A 285 8.00 4.17 -3.82
CA LEU A 285 8.32 3.13 -2.85
C LEU A 285 8.05 3.63 -1.43
N GLY A 286 7.65 2.71 -0.54
CA GLY A 286 7.40 3.04 0.86
C GLY A 286 7.16 1.78 1.69
N LYS A 287 6.48 1.91 2.83
CA LYS A 287 6.05 0.80 3.70
C LYS A 287 7.14 -0.27 3.93
N GLY A 288 7.11 -1.35 3.15
CA GLY A 288 8.06 -2.45 3.23
C GLY A 288 9.53 -2.09 3.01
N ILE A 289 9.84 -0.89 2.54
CA ILE A 289 11.22 -0.44 2.28
C ILE A 289 12.13 -0.54 3.51
N THR A 290 11.60 -0.30 4.70
CA THR A 290 12.35 -0.42 5.98
C THR A 290 11.98 -1.67 6.78
N GLY A 291 11.20 -2.57 6.21
CA GLY A 291 10.67 -3.72 6.93
C GLY A 291 9.73 -3.37 8.09
N GLY A 292 9.20 -2.14 8.11
CA GLY A 292 8.28 -1.65 9.14
C GLY A 292 8.97 -1.00 10.35
N TYR A 293 10.26 -0.69 10.25
CA TYR A 293 11.04 -0.15 11.38
C TYR A 293 10.97 1.36 11.50
N LEU A 294 11.10 2.08 10.40
CA LEU A 294 11.15 3.55 10.38
C LEU A 294 10.46 4.12 9.15
N PRO A 295 9.91 5.34 9.22
CA PRO A 295 9.35 6.03 8.08
C PRO A 295 10.42 6.32 7.02
N LEU A 296 10.21 5.82 5.81
CA LEU A 296 11.02 6.11 4.62
C LEU A 296 10.17 5.84 3.38
N ALA A 297 10.34 6.68 2.38
CA ALA A 297 9.81 6.45 1.05
C ALA A 297 10.81 6.99 0.00
N ALA A 298 10.61 6.60 -1.25
CA ALA A 298 11.45 7.04 -2.34
C ALA A 298 10.64 7.13 -3.64
N THR A 299 11.00 8.11 -4.48
CA THR A 299 10.52 8.23 -5.86
C THR A 299 11.71 8.02 -6.78
N LEU A 300 11.61 6.99 -7.63
CA LEU A 300 12.62 6.68 -8.65
C LEU A 300 12.16 7.27 -9.98
N VAL A 301 13.12 7.78 -10.76
CA VAL A 301 12.86 8.38 -12.07
C VAL A 301 13.86 7.88 -13.11
N THR A 302 13.43 7.86 -14.38
CA THR A 302 14.31 7.56 -15.53
C THR A 302 15.33 8.67 -15.79
N GLU A 303 16.39 8.35 -16.57
CA GLU A 303 17.37 9.35 -16.99
C GLU A 303 16.74 10.46 -17.85
N GLU A 304 15.79 10.12 -18.71
CA GLU A 304 15.07 11.08 -19.53
C GLU A 304 14.35 12.15 -18.68
N ILE A 305 13.66 11.71 -17.61
CA ILE A 305 13.00 12.65 -16.70
C ILE A 305 14.04 13.48 -15.96
N TYR A 306 15.06 12.86 -15.38
CA TYR A 306 16.09 13.58 -14.64
C TYR A 306 16.82 14.63 -15.49
N ALA A 307 17.18 14.30 -16.73
CA ALA A 307 17.86 15.20 -17.66
C ALA A 307 17.07 16.50 -17.93
N ALA A 308 15.74 16.44 -17.91
CA ALA A 308 14.89 17.62 -18.09
C ALA A 308 15.00 18.63 -16.93
N PHE A 309 15.53 18.24 -15.78
CA PHE A 309 15.76 19.12 -14.63
C PHE A 309 17.20 19.68 -14.58
N LEU A 310 18.05 19.29 -15.52
CA LEU A 310 19.39 19.83 -15.64
C LEU A 310 19.35 21.14 -16.46
N GLY A 311 20.02 22.17 -15.98
CA GLY A 311 20.11 23.45 -16.62
C GLY A 311 21.08 24.36 -15.90
N ASP A 312 21.40 25.52 -16.50
CA ASP A 312 22.20 26.55 -15.86
C ASP A 312 21.40 27.22 -14.73
N VAL A 313 22.07 27.92 -13.83
CA VAL A 313 21.47 28.50 -12.61
C VAL A 313 20.28 29.43 -12.88
N ASP A 314 20.28 30.07 -14.03
CA ASP A 314 19.25 31.01 -14.49
C ASP A 314 18.11 30.37 -15.30
N GLU A 315 18.13 29.03 -15.53
CA GLU A 315 17.11 28.35 -16.33
C GLU A 315 15.88 27.90 -15.54
N ASP A 316 15.79 28.15 -14.25
CA ASP A 316 14.65 27.80 -13.36
C ASP A 316 14.13 26.36 -13.50
N LYS A 317 15.04 25.39 -13.72
CA LYS A 317 14.71 23.97 -13.83
C LYS A 317 14.84 23.21 -12.52
N THR A 318 15.23 23.86 -11.45
CA THR A 318 15.42 23.24 -10.14
C THR A 318 14.11 22.67 -9.61
N PHE A 319 14.15 21.44 -9.10
CA PHE A 319 13.02 20.84 -8.40
C PHE A 319 12.98 21.29 -6.94
N TYR A 320 12.17 22.32 -6.67
CA TYR A 320 12.01 22.90 -5.33
C TYR A 320 11.08 22.06 -4.47
N HIS A 321 11.59 20.95 -3.95
CA HIS A 321 10.92 20.07 -2.98
C HIS A 321 11.97 19.39 -2.09
N GLY A 322 11.63 19.15 -0.84
CA GLY A 322 12.48 18.42 0.10
C GLY A 322 11.86 18.38 1.49
N HIS A 323 12.25 17.38 2.27
CA HIS A 323 11.90 17.25 3.67
C HIS A 323 13.13 17.38 4.54
N THR A 324 12.96 17.76 5.80
CA THR A 324 14.07 17.88 6.76
C THR A 324 14.84 16.56 6.89
N TYR A 325 14.12 15.42 6.93
CA TYR A 325 14.70 14.10 7.10
C TYR A 325 14.96 13.35 5.78
N THR A 326 14.90 14.00 4.63
CA THR A 326 15.22 13.40 3.32
C THR A 326 16.53 12.61 3.38
N GLY A 327 16.48 11.30 3.08
CA GLY A 327 17.64 10.42 3.08
C GLY A 327 18.31 10.24 4.45
N ASN A 328 17.52 10.28 5.54
CA ASN A 328 18.00 10.07 6.90
C ASN A 328 18.84 8.80 7.02
N GLN A 329 19.98 8.88 7.70
CA GLN A 329 20.96 7.78 7.81
C GLN A 329 20.41 6.56 8.51
N LEU A 330 19.62 6.73 9.58
CA LEU A 330 19.02 5.60 10.31
C LEU A 330 18.04 4.84 9.42
N THR A 331 17.17 5.57 8.72
CA THR A 331 16.16 4.96 7.84
C THR A 331 16.79 4.26 6.63
N CYS A 332 17.79 4.89 6.02
CA CYS A 332 18.52 4.30 4.89
C CYS A 332 19.34 3.07 5.29
N SER A 333 19.95 3.07 6.49
CA SER A 333 20.71 1.93 6.99
C SER A 333 19.83 0.71 7.25
N VAL A 334 18.67 0.91 7.88
CA VAL A 334 17.73 -0.18 8.11
C VAL A 334 17.10 -0.68 6.80
N ALA A 335 16.85 0.21 5.82
CA ALA A 335 16.36 -0.18 4.51
C ALA A 335 17.36 -1.04 3.74
N LEU A 336 18.64 -0.68 3.77
CA LEU A 336 19.72 -1.51 3.20
C LEU A 336 19.75 -2.90 3.83
N LYS A 337 19.71 -2.98 5.16
CA LYS A 337 19.68 -4.25 5.88
C LYS A 337 18.42 -5.06 5.57
N ASN A 338 17.27 -4.41 5.47
CA ASN A 338 16.01 -5.06 5.09
C ASN A 338 16.11 -5.74 3.71
N ILE A 339 16.64 -5.04 2.70
CA ILE A 339 16.84 -5.60 1.36
C ILE A 339 17.82 -6.79 1.40
N GLU A 340 18.96 -6.63 2.08
CA GLU A 340 19.93 -7.72 2.28
C GLU A 340 19.28 -8.97 2.89
N LEU A 341 18.43 -8.78 3.91
CA LEU A 341 17.76 -9.89 4.59
C LEU A 341 16.66 -10.54 3.74
N ILE A 342 15.94 -9.77 2.92
CA ILE A 342 14.98 -10.34 1.96
C ILE A 342 15.69 -11.37 1.07
N GLU A 343 16.86 -11.02 0.56
CA GLU A 343 17.66 -11.91 -0.32
C GLU A 343 18.29 -13.06 0.45
N LYS A 344 19.06 -12.76 1.50
CA LYS A 344 19.77 -13.72 2.34
C LYS A 344 18.86 -14.84 2.86
N ARG A 345 17.62 -14.48 3.22
CA ARG A 345 16.62 -15.42 3.75
C ARG A 345 15.77 -16.09 2.68
N GLY A 346 15.98 -15.79 1.40
CA GLY A 346 15.16 -16.30 0.29
C GLY A 346 13.66 -15.99 0.48
N LEU A 347 13.35 -14.79 1.00
CA LEU A 347 12.02 -14.46 1.46
C LEU A 347 10.99 -14.43 0.31
N ILE A 348 11.37 -13.98 -0.88
CA ILE A 348 10.49 -13.95 -2.05
C ILE A 348 9.99 -15.36 -2.42
N ASP A 349 10.90 -16.34 -2.48
CA ASP A 349 10.51 -17.72 -2.79
C ASP A 349 9.68 -18.34 -1.65
N SER A 350 9.98 -17.99 -0.41
CA SER A 350 9.14 -18.36 0.74
C SER A 350 7.71 -17.79 0.60
N VAL A 351 7.56 -16.52 0.22
CA VAL A 351 6.26 -15.89 -0.02
C VAL A 351 5.49 -16.61 -1.12
N LYS A 352 6.15 -16.95 -2.25
CA LYS A 352 5.49 -17.70 -3.36
C LYS A 352 4.96 -19.07 -2.91
N ARG A 353 5.73 -19.81 -2.08
CA ARG A 353 5.26 -21.08 -1.54
C ARG A 353 4.09 -20.91 -0.58
N LYS A 354 4.24 -19.99 0.37
CA LYS A 354 3.22 -19.69 1.38
C LYS A 354 1.92 -19.19 0.75
N ALA A 355 2.01 -18.37 -0.30
CA ALA A 355 0.84 -17.86 -1.01
C ALA A 355 -0.03 -18.98 -1.60
N ARG A 356 0.58 -20.05 -2.15
CA ARG A 356 -0.14 -21.22 -2.67
C ARG A 356 -0.87 -21.97 -1.54
N ARG A 357 -0.17 -22.24 -0.43
CA ARG A 357 -0.77 -22.90 0.73
C ARG A 357 -1.88 -22.05 1.34
N LEU A 358 -1.68 -20.74 1.41
CA LEU A 358 -2.68 -19.81 1.94
C LEU A 358 -3.95 -19.84 1.08
N ALA A 359 -3.84 -19.88 -0.25
CA ALA A 359 -4.99 -19.99 -1.14
C ALA A 359 -5.84 -21.24 -0.82
N GLU A 360 -5.19 -22.41 -0.64
CA GLU A 360 -5.86 -23.67 -0.28
C GLU A 360 -6.61 -23.56 1.06
N TRP A 361 -6.03 -22.89 2.05
CA TRP A 361 -6.66 -22.72 3.36
C TRP A 361 -7.81 -21.72 3.33
N LEU A 362 -7.65 -20.61 2.59
CA LEU A 362 -8.67 -19.56 2.49
C LEU A 362 -9.93 -20.05 1.77
N GLU A 363 -9.81 -21.00 0.82
CA GLU A 363 -10.94 -21.55 0.07
C GLU A 363 -12.03 -22.12 1.00
N ARG A 364 -11.66 -22.69 2.16
CA ARG A 364 -12.59 -23.17 3.16
C ARG A 364 -13.50 -22.09 3.74
N LEU A 365 -13.10 -20.83 3.71
CA LEU A 365 -13.94 -19.73 4.20
C LEU A 365 -15.24 -19.59 3.38
N TYR A 366 -15.28 -20.10 2.14
CA TYR A 366 -16.50 -20.16 1.34
C TYR A 366 -17.58 -21.12 1.92
N GLU A 367 -17.24 -21.97 2.88
CA GLU A 367 -18.24 -22.76 3.63
C GLU A 367 -19.18 -21.84 4.42
N ILE A 368 -18.76 -20.61 4.73
CA ILE A 368 -19.52 -19.64 5.53
C ILE A 368 -20.33 -18.74 4.58
N PRO A 369 -21.67 -18.72 4.67
CA PRO A 369 -22.54 -18.08 3.67
C PRO A 369 -22.33 -16.57 3.44
N ILE A 370 -21.80 -15.85 4.42
CA ILE A 370 -21.53 -14.41 4.32
C ILE A 370 -20.20 -14.08 3.62
N VAL A 371 -19.39 -15.06 3.26
CA VAL A 371 -18.16 -14.83 2.47
C VAL A 371 -18.52 -14.80 1.00
N GLY A 372 -18.49 -13.62 0.38
CA GLY A 372 -18.89 -13.40 -1.01
C GLY A 372 -17.78 -13.66 -2.00
N ASP A 373 -16.56 -13.21 -1.68
CA ASP A 373 -15.39 -13.34 -2.55
C ASP A 373 -14.08 -13.39 -1.74
N ILE A 374 -13.07 -14.06 -2.28
CA ILE A 374 -11.74 -14.14 -1.70
C ILE A 374 -10.72 -13.81 -2.79
N ARG A 375 -10.01 -12.71 -2.61
CA ARG A 375 -8.98 -12.22 -3.54
C ARG A 375 -7.62 -12.36 -2.92
N GLN A 376 -6.64 -12.79 -3.71
CA GLN A 376 -5.27 -12.97 -3.22
C GLN A 376 -4.23 -12.60 -4.27
N LYS A 377 -3.20 -11.87 -3.86
CA LYS A 377 -1.98 -11.66 -4.63
C LYS A 377 -0.77 -11.70 -3.69
N GLY A 378 0.09 -12.71 -3.85
CA GLY A 378 1.14 -12.98 -2.87
C GLY A 378 0.56 -13.23 -1.47
N LEU A 379 0.96 -12.43 -0.49
CA LEU A 379 0.40 -12.43 0.88
C LEU A 379 -0.47 -11.20 1.15
N MET A 380 -1.19 -10.73 0.14
CA MET A 380 -2.26 -9.75 0.26
C MET A 380 -3.58 -10.43 -0.02
N CYS A 381 -4.44 -10.57 1.00
CA CYS A 381 -5.72 -11.24 0.88
C CYS A 381 -6.86 -10.33 1.32
N GLY A 382 -7.92 -10.29 0.52
CA GLY A 382 -9.18 -9.63 0.83
C GLY A 382 -10.31 -10.66 0.84
N ILE A 383 -11.08 -10.69 1.93
CA ILE A 383 -12.23 -11.57 2.13
C ILE A 383 -13.45 -10.67 2.18
N GLU A 384 -14.25 -10.67 1.12
CA GLU A 384 -15.41 -9.79 1.01
C GLU A 384 -16.61 -10.38 1.73
N ILE A 385 -17.20 -9.60 2.62
CA ILE A 385 -18.35 -9.98 3.45
C ILE A 385 -19.61 -9.41 2.84
N VAL A 386 -20.57 -10.28 2.54
CA VAL A 386 -21.83 -9.92 1.91
C VAL A 386 -23.01 -10.53 2.68
N LYS A 387 -24.15 -9.87 2.60
CA LYS A 387 -25.41 -10.38 3.14
C LYS A 387 -26.00 -11.46 2.24
N ASP A 388 -25.89 -11.27 0.93
CA ASP A 388 -26.36 -12.21 -0.10
C ASP A 388 -25.29 -12.37 -1.19
N ARG A 389 -24.79 -13.59 -1.38
CA ARG A 389 -23.76 -13.90 -2.40
C ARG A 389 -24.27 -13.69 -3.83
N ARG A 390 -25.54 -13.94 -4.09
CA ARG A 390 -26.13 -13.86 -5.44
C ARG A 390 -26.26 -12.40 -5.90
N THR A 391 -26.70 -11.52 -5.02
CA THR A 391 -26.87 -10.10 -5.30
C THR A 391 -25.62 -9.29 -4.97
N LYS A 392 -24.66 -9.90 -4.23
CA LYS A 392 -23.46 -9.22 -3.68
C LYS A 392 -23.81 -8.05 -2.77
N GLU A 393 -25.03 -8.05 -2.20
CA GLU A 393 -25.49 -7.04 -1.25
C GLU A 393 -24.62 -7.07 0.00
N VAL A 394 -24.07 -5.91 0.39
CA VAL A 394 -23.30 -5.75 1.63
C VAL A 394 -24.23 -5.49 2.82
N PHE A 395 -23.76 -5.80 4.02
CA PHE A 395 -24.49 -5.46 5.23
C PHE A 395 -24.61 -3.94 5.42
N PRO A 396 -25.73 -3.45 6.00
CA PRO A 396 -25.83 -2.05 6.37
C PRO A 396 -24.69 -1.67 7.33
N ARG A 397 -24.05 -0.52 7.10
CA ARG A 397 -22.91 -0.04 7.92
C ARG A 397 -23.25 0.01 9.43
N ALA A 398 -24.51 0.29 9.78
CA ALA A 398 -24.96 0.32 11.17
C ALA A 398 -24.90 -1.05 11.87
N ALA A 399 -24.91 -2.16 11.13
CA ALA A 399 -24.79 -3.50 11.67
C ALA A 399 -23.38 -3.83 12.15
N MET A 400 -22.35 -3.07 11.70
CA MET A 400 -20.96 -3.18 12.10
C MET A 400 -20.42 -4.63 12.02
N VAL A 401 -20.83 -5.39 10.99
CA VAL A 401 -20.55 -6.83 10.86
C VAL A 401 -19.06 -7.09 10.84
N GLU A 402 -18.33 -6.37 9.99
CA GLU A 402 -16.87 -6.50 9.84
C GLU A 402 -16.15 -6.15 11.14
N HIS A 403 -16.63 -5.13 11.85
CA HIS A 403 -16.08 -4.73 13.14
C HIS A 403 -16.29 -5.81 14.21
N ARG A 404 -17.46 -6.42 14.25
CA ARG A 404 -17.76 -7.53 15.17
C ARG A 404 -16.85 -8.74 14.88
N ILE A 405 -16.58 -9.06 13.60
CA ILE A 405 -15.66 -10.14 13.19
C ILE A 405 -14.25 -9.87 13.70
N ILE A 406 -13.72 -8.64 13.51
CA ILE A 406 -12.35 -8.34 13.96
C ILE A 406 -12.20 -8.35 15.48
N LEU A 407 -13.24 -7.98 16.23
CA LEU A 407 -13.24 -8.07 17.69
C LEU A 407 -13.22 -9.56 18.13
N GLU A 408 -13.99 -10.43 17.48
CA GLU A 408 -13.99 -11.87 17.75
C GLU A 408 -12.64 -12.51 17.37
N ALA A 409 -12.04 -12.13 16.22
CA ALA A 409 -10.71 -12.57 15.82
C ALA A 409 -9.65 -12.15 16.85
N ARG A 410 -9.73 -10.91 17.34
CA ARG A 410 -8.85 -10.39 18.41
C ARG A 410 -8.99 -11.21 19.69
N ARG A 411 -10.23 -11.51 20.11
CA ARG A 411 -10.47 -12.34 21.28
C ARG A 411 -9.84 -13.74 21.18
N ARG A 412 -9.67 -14.24 19.93
CA ARG A 412 -9.04 -15.52 19.62
C ARG A 412 -7.52 -15.41 19.37
N GLY A 413 -6.94 -14.21 19.46
CA GLY A 413 -5.51 -13.99 19.31
C GLY A 413 -5.05 -13.61 17.90
N LEU A 414 -5.90 -13.02 17.07
CA LEU A 414 -5.56 -12.53 15.73
C LEU A 414 -5.97 -11.07 15.58
N VAL A 415 -5.02 -10.21 15.18
CA VAL A 415 -5.29 -8.82 14.83
C VAL A 415 -5.36 -8.69 13.31
N ILE A 416 -6.53 -8.26 12.81
CA ILE A 416 -6.81 -7.94 11.41
C ILE A 416 -7.57 -6.62 11.32
N ARG A 417 -7.73 -6.10 10.10
CA ARG A 417 -8.44 -4.85 9.86
C ARG A 417 -9.43 -4.97 8.70
N PRO A 418 -10.64 -4.40 8.78
CA PRO A 418 -11.54 -4.30 7.64
C PRO A 418 -11.23 -3.07 6.79
N LEU A 419 -11.51 -3.18 5.50
CA LEU A 419 -11.56 -2.08 4.53
C LEU A 419 -12.97 -2.07 3.91
N GLY A 420 -13.87 -1.27 4.45
CA GLY A 420 -15.29 -1.38 4.11
C GLY A 420 -15.81 -2.80 4.39
N PRO A 421 -16.44 -3.46 3.42
CA PRO A 421 -16.98 -4.82 3.60
C PRO A 421 -15.91 -5.92 3.46
N VAL A 422 -14.63 -5.58 3.34
CA VAL A 422 -13.55 -6.54 3.10
C VAL A 422 -12.69 -6.71 4.34
N LEU A 423 -12.61 -7.92 4.88
CA LEU A 423 -11.60 -8.26 5.87
C LEU A 423 -10.26 -8.45 5.16
N THR A 424 -9.21 -7.82 5.68
CA THR A 424 -7.88 -7.99 5.09
C THR A 424 -7.02 -8.92 5.95
N PHE A 425 -6.41 -9.90 5.28
CA PHE A 425 -5.36 -10.73 5.86
C PHE A 425 -4.06 -10.49 5.07
N ILE A 426 -3.16 -9.74 5.69
CA ILE A 426 -1.90 -9.28 5.09
C ILE A 426 -0.78 -9.54 6.10
N PRO A 427 -0.41 -10.82 6.32
CA PRO A 427 0.49 -11.20 7.40
C PRO A 427 1.92 -10.68 7.19
N VAL A 428 2.69 -10.71 8.25
CA VAL A 428 4.14 -10.52 8.20
C VAL A 428 4.75 -11.50 7.19
N LEU A 429 5.64 -11.05 6.29
CA LEU A 429 6.15 -11.91 5.22
C LEU A 429 6.95 -13.10 5.74
N SER A 430 7.59 -12.97 6.91
CA SER A 430 8.33 -14.06 7.56
C SER A 430 7.45 -15.01 8.37
N MET A 431 6.15 -14.72 8.56
CA MET A 431 5.22 -15.61 9.29
C MET A 431 5.32 -17.05 8.80
N SER A 432 5.41 -18.03 9.68
CA SER A 432 5.50 -19.45 9.32
C SER A 432 4.18 -19.98 8.76
N GLU A 433 4.24 -21.13 8.08
CA GLU A 433 3.04 -21.78 7.55
C GLU A 433 2.09 -22.22 8.69
N ASP A 434 2.62 -22.68 9.83
CA ASP A 434 1.82 -23.08 11.00
C ASP A 434 1.09 -21.87 11.60
N GLU A 435 1.78 -20.72 11.76
CA GLU A 435 1.17 -19.48 12.24
C GLU A 435 0.10 -18.96 11.26
N MET A 436 0.33 -19.08 9.95
CA MET A 436 -0.66 -18.71 8.94
C MET A 436 -1.88 -19.63 8.98
N ALA A 437 -1.69 -20.94 9.14
CA ALA A 437 -2.77 -21.90 9.29
C ALA A 437 -3.61 -21.62 10.55
N GLU A 438 -2.93 -21.28 11.67
CA GLU A 438 -3.61 -20.84 12.90
C GLU A 438 -4.44 -19.57 12.66
N ALA A 439 -3.87 -18.57 11.99
CA ALA A 439 -4.57 -17.32 11.67
C ALA A 439 -5.82 -17.57 10.81
N VAL A 440 -5.73 -18.42 9.77
CA VAL A 440 -6.89 -18.77 8.92
C VAL A 440 -7.95 -19.54 9.70
N ARG A 441 -7.54 -20.45 10.61
CA ARG A 441 -8.48 -21.13 11.50
C ARG A 441 -9.21 -20.13 12.40
N ILE A 442 -8.50 -19.17 12.99
CA ILE A 442 -9.12 -18.11 13.80
C ILE A 442 -10.10 -17.27 12.96
N LEU A 443 -9.74 -16.95 11.71
CA LEU A 443 -10.66 -16.26 10.77
C LEU A 443 -11.93 -17.08 10.54
N PHE A 444 -11.79 -18.37 10.23
CA PHE A 444 -12.92 -19.28 10.03
C PHE A 444 -13.84 -19.32 11.24
N ASP A 445 -13.27 -19.58 12.43
CA ASP A 445 -14.03 -19.66 13.68
C ASP A 445 -14.73 -18.33 14.03
N SER A 446 -14.10 -17.20 13.72
CA SER A 446 -14.66 -15.88 13.97
C SER A 446 -15.82 -15.56 13.02
N LEU A 447 -15.68 -15.91 11.74
CA LEU A 447 -16.73 -15.76 10.73
C LEU A 447 -17.91 -16.67 11.03
N ALA A 448 -17.67 -17.94 11.37
CA ALA A 448 -18.71 -18.91 11.72
C ALA A 448 -19.48 -18.47 12.97
N CYS A 449 -18.78 -18.04 14.03
CA CYS A 449 -19.39 -17.54 15.26
C CYS A 449 -20.31 -16.36 14.99
N LEU A 450 -19.87 -15.40 14.18
CA LEU A 450 -20.69 -14.23 13.85
C LEU A 450 -21.87 -14.61 12.96
N TYR A 451 -21.68 -15.48 11.97
CA TYR A 451 -22.77 -15.94 11.11
C TYR A 451 -23.91 -16.58 11.91
N GLU A 452 -23.61 -17.45 12.88
CA GLU A 452 -24.63 -18.05 13.75
C GLU A 452 -25.36 -17.01 14.61
N GLN A 453 -24.64 -15.99 15.13
CA GLN A 453 -25.26 -14.88 15.86
C GLN A 453 -26.10 -13.99 14.94
N ALA A 454 -25.59 -13.67 13.75
CA ALA A 454 -26.25 -12.78 12.80
C ALA A 454 -27.46 -13.43 12.12
N ARG A 455 -27.46 -14.76 11.98
CA ARG A 455 -28.58 -15.50 11.38
C ARG A 455 -29.91 -15.24 12.07
N ALA A 456 -29.88 -14.99 13.38
CA ALA A 456 -31.08 -14.68 14.16
C ALA A 456 -31.49 -13.20 14.14
N GLU A 457 -30.55 -12.31 13.81
CA GLU A 457 -30.72 -10.83 13.91
C GLU A 457 -30.75 -10.11 12.54
N LEU A 458 -30.09 -10.67 11.51
CA LEU A 458 -29.77 -9.95 10.28
C LEU A 458 -30.33 -10.61 9.01
N LEU A 459 -30.83 -11.87 9.09
CA LEU A 459 -31.50 -12.62 8.03
C LEU A 459 -32.97 -12.81 8.33
#